data_f89765759c2703a2f4bc80a7ff3288a2
#
_entry.id   f89765759c2703a2f4bc80a7ff3288a2
#
_cell.length_a   1.000
_cell.length_b   1.000
_cell.length_c   1.000
_cell.angle_alpha   90.00
_cell.angle_beta   90.00
_cell.angle_gamma   90.00
#
_symmetry.space_group_name_H-M   'P 1'
#
loop_
_entity.id
_entity.type
_entity.pdbx_description
1 polymer ?
#
loop_
_entity_poly.entity_id
_entity_poly.type
_entity_poly.pdbx_seq_one_letter_code
_entity_poly.pdbx_strand_id
1 'polypeptide(L)'
;MQIPALIELTEREAIPRSLILLTGNTNVGKSLYCRQFLADRLKDDSECVYINCTSTEEHLLEWLDGIGVARTPGLHFINPYMRKQSGGGDSSVKLSNVLTEIKNAISNPRKSAIGNEGLQKKRGDDHGLQNTEKKDLTLIVDSLNHLIALFGKAAVEAFITDIYFTSKMQRLSGICALTTPSLSKDELDVLNQSFDALLEMAYKDDIDLQLRNMKMVMIRGMAITPRWVDFELEEDGTIKVLKKGSEFTCYVCK
;
A
#
# COMPACT_ATOMS: atom_id res chain seq x y z
N MET A 1 -5.10 -4.53 12.63
CA MET A 1 -4.40 -3.63 11.68
C MET A 1 -4.96 -2.23 11.81
N GLN A 2 -4.11 -1.24 11.89
CA GLN A 2 -4.47 0.18 11.80
C GLN A 2 -4.23 0.69 10.38
N ILE A 3 -5.01 1.66 9.95
CA ILE A 3 -4.86 2.38 8.68
C ILE A 3 -5.09 3.87 8.93
N PRO A 4 -4.57 4.76 8.08
CA PRO A 4 -4.86 6.20 8.20
C PRO A 4 -6.37 6.47 8.24
N ALA A 5 -6.80 7.36 9.11
CA ALA A 5 -8.22 7.73 9.31
C ALA A 5 -9.16 6.59 9.74
N LEU A 6 -8.66 5.50 10.28
CA LEU A 6 -9.47 4.31 10.59
C LEU A 6 -10.63 4.61 11.56
N ILE A 7 -10.34 5.37 12.62
CA ILE A 7 -11.34 5.71 13.64
C ILE A 7 -12.48 6.53 13.01
N GLU A 8 -12.14 7.52 12.20
CA GLU A 8 -13.10 8.39 11.51
C GLU A 8 -13.94 7.61 10.50
N LEU A 9 -13.32 6.62 9.83
CA LEU A 9 -13.99 5.80 8.82
C LEU A 9 -14.88 4.71 9.40
N THR A 10 -14.55 4.14 10.57
CA THR A 10 -15.17 2.92 11.07
C THR A 10 -15.63 2.98 12.52
N GLU A 11 -15.29 4.05 13.27
CA GLU A 11 -15.46 4.14 14.74
C GLU A 11 -14.72 3.04 15.52
N ARG A 12 -13.64 2.50 14.94
CA ARG A 12 -12.83 1.43 15.52
C ARG A 12 -11.37 1.80 15.56
N GLU A 13 -10.68 1.37 16.60
CA GLU A 13 -9.23 1.57 16.74
C GLU A 13 -8.41 0.59 15.88
N ALA A 14 -8.98 -0.56 15.53
CA ALA A 14 -8.33 -1.57 14.70
C ALA A 14 -9.34 -2.39 13.90
N ILE A 15 -8.89 -2.89 12.75
CA ILE A 15 -9.60 -3.88 11.94
C ILE A 15 -8.79 -5.18 11.84
N PRO A 16 -9.42 -6.31 11.49
CA PRO A 16 -8.69 -7.54 11.21
C PRO A 16 -7.57 -7.32 10.18
N ARG A 17 -6.59 -8.22 10.12
CA ARG A 17 -5.64 -8.24 9.01
C ARG A 17 -6.41 -8.41 7.71
N SER A 18 -6.24 -7.46 6.82
CA SER A 18 -7.04 -7.35 5.62
C SER A 18 -6.18 -6.99 4.43
N LEU A 19 -6.55 -7.51 3.28
CA LEU A 19 -6.13 -6.99 1.99
C LEU A 19 -7.19 -5.95 1.56
N ILE A 20 -6.78 -4.69 1.42
CA ILE A 20 -7.67 -3.56 1.14
C ILE A 20 -7.56 -3.17 -0.32
N LEU A 21 -8.68 -3.02 -1.02
CA LEU A 21 -8.73 -2.33 -2.29
C LEU A 21 -9.04 -0.85 -2.06
N LEU A 22 -8.10 0.02 -2.47
CA LEU A 22 -8.27 1.47 -2.45
C LEU A 22 -8.66 1.95 -3.84
N THR A 23 -9.89 2.39 -3.98
CA THR A 23 -10.44 2.86 -5.27
C THR A 23 -10.64 4.38 -5.29
N GLY A 24 -10.74 4.94 -6.46
CA GLY A 24 -11.09 6.35 -6.65
C GLY A 24 -10.58 6.94 -7.95
N ASN A 25 -10.97 8.19 -8.20
CA ASN A 25 -10.60 8.95 -9.38
C ASN A 25 -9.08 9.22 -9.48
N THR A 26 -8.62 9.58 -10.66
CA THR A 26 -7.23 10.04 -10.86
C THR A 26 -6.95 11.26 -9.98
N ASN A 27 -5.74 11.34 -9.42
CA ASN A 27 -5.25 12.46 -8.60
C ASN A 27 -6.02 12.72 -7.27
N VAL A 28 -6.92 11.84 -6.84
CA VAL A 28 -7.67 12.01 -5.59
C VAL A 28 -6.82 11.82 -4.31
N GLY A 29 -5.56 11.36 -4.44
CA GLY A 29 -4.65 11.19 -3.29
C GLY A 29 -4.33 9.73 -2.94
N LYS A 30 -4.72 8.74 -3.76
CA LYS A 30 -4.49 7.31 -3.48
C LYS A 30 -3.03 6.96 -3.22
N SER A 31 -2.10 7.47 -4.04
CA SER A 31 -0.66 7.22 -3.86
C SER A 31 -0.13 7.82 -2.56
N LEU A 32 -0.62 8.98 -2.16
CA LEU A 32 -0.26 9.59 -0.87
C LEU A 32 -0.80 8.76 0.29
N TYR A 33 -2.03 8.25 0.19
CA TYR A 33 -2.59 7.33 1.18
C TYR A 33 -1.76 6.05 1.31
N CYS A 34 -1.33 5.47 0.18
CA CYS A 34 -0.44 4.29 0.17
C CYS A 34 0.90 4.58 0.86
N ARG A 35 1.49 5.76 0.61
CA ARG A 35 2.75 6.19 1.25
C ARG A 35 2.57 6.42 2.76
N GLN A 36 1.50 7.07 3.17
CA GLN A 36 1.22 7.28 4.59
C GLN A 36 0.98 5.95 5.31
N PHE A 37 0.23 5.04 4.70
CA PHE A 37 0.06 3.68 5.23
C PHE A 37 1.40 2.95 5.36
N LEU A 38 2.29 3.08 4.37
CA LEU A 38 3.66 2.55 4.45
C LEU A 38 4.42 3.14 5.63
N ALA A 39 4.40 4.47 5.77
CA ALA A 39 5.11 5.17 6.85
C ALA A 39 4.65 4.71 8.23
N ASP A 40 3.34 4.54 8.42
CA ASP A 40 2.77 4.06 9.68
C ASP A 40 3.19 2.60 9.95
N ARG A 41 3.22 1.74 8.93
CA ARG A 41 3.68 0.36 9.09
C ARG A 41 5.18 0.24 9.40
N LEU A 42 6.00 1.10 8.80
CA LEU A 42 7.43 1.15 9.10
C LEU A 42 7.71 1.64 10.53
N LYS A 43 6.92 2.60 11.04
CA LYS A 43 6.98 3.04 12.45
C LYS A 43 6.62 1.92 13.42
N ASP A 44 5.74 1.02 13.04
CA ASP A 44 5.36 -0.18 13.81
C ASP A 44 6.37 -1.34 13.65
N ASP A 45 7.55 -1.12 13.09
CA ASP A 45 8.60 -2.13 12.82
C ASP A 45 8.09 -3.31 11.97
N SER A 46 7.09 -3.09 11.13
CA SER A 46 6.58 -4.08 10.18
C SER A 46 7.52 -4.22 8.99
N GLU A 47 7.56 -5.42 8.39
CA GLU A 47 8.19 -5.58 7.08
C GLU A 47 7.22 -5.16 5.98
N CYS A 48 7.70 -4.34 5.05
CA CYS A 48 6.87 -3.75 4.01
C CYS A 48 7.44 -4.06 2.62
N VAL A 49 6.60 -4.54 1.73
CA VAL A 49 6.87 -4.62 0.29
C VAL A 49 6.06 -3.54 -0.41
N TYR A 50 6.74 -2.59 -1.03
CA TYR A 50 6.13 -1.49 -1.75
C TYR A 50 6.38 -1.65 -3.26
N ILE A 51 5.32 -1.96 -4.00
CA ILE A 51 5.35 -2.07 -5.46
C ILE A 51 4.85 -0.76 -6.04
N ASN A 52 5.75 -0.03 -6.74
CA ASN A 52 5.42 1.23 -7.39
C ASN A 52 6.03 1.29 -8.79
N CYS A 53 5.21 1.65 -9.77
CA CYS A 53 5.63 1.74 -11.18
C CYS A 53 5.97 3.18 -11.61
N THR A 54 5.67 4.18 -10.80
CA THR A 54 5.71 5.60 -11.19
C THR A 54 6.78 6.42 -10.49
N SER A 55 7.40 5.87 -9.44
CA SER A 55 8.41 6.55 -8.64
C SER A 55 9.65 5.68 -8.48
N THR A 56 10.77 6.29 -8.13
CA THR A 56 12.01 5.58 -7.77
C THR A 56 12.08 5.33 -6.28
N GLU A 57 12.96 4.43 -5.87
CA GLU A 57 13.21 4.16 -4.44
C GLU A 57 13.76 5.41 -3.74
N GLU A 58 14.69 6.14 -4.39
CA GLU A 58 15.29 7.36 -3.86
C GLU A 58 14.20 8.39 -3.53
N HIS A 59 13.26 8.61 -4.45
CA HIS A 59 12.17 9.58 -4.25
C HIS A 59 11.23 9.18 -3.11
N LEU A 60 11.00 7.88 -2.92
CA LEU A 60 10.24 7.38 -1.78
C LEU A 60 10.98 7.61 -0.45
N LEU A 61 12.30 7.33 -0.45
CA LEU A 61 13.14 7.50 0.74
C LEU A 61 13.28 8.97 1.13
N GLU A 62 13.43 9.89 0.17
CA GLU A 62 13.44 11.33 0.40
C GLU A 62 12.13 11.80 1.05
N TRP A 63 10.99 11.30 0.56
CA TRP A 63 9.70 11.64 1.15
C TRP A 63 9.55 11.08 2.58
N LEU A 64 9.96 9.83 2.82
CA LEU A 64 9.94 9.22 4.17
C LEU A 64 10.81 9.99 5.15
N ASP A 65 12.01 10.41 4.72
CA ASP A 65 12.93 11.22 5.54
C ASP A 65 12.31 12.59 5.84
N GLY A 66 11.66 13.22 4.87
CA GLY A 66 10.96 14.50 5.03
C GLY A 66 9.85 14.47 6.09
N ILE A 67 9.19 13.33 6.29
CA ILE A 67 8.17 13.15 7.35
C ILE A 67 8.73 12.47 8.62
N GLY A 68 10.05 12.38 8.76
CA GLY A 68 10.72 11.86 9.95
C GLY A 68 10.68 10.34 10.11
N VAL A 69 10.47 9.60 9.03
CA VAL A 69 10.54 8.13 9.02
C VAL A 69 11.94 7.71 8.57
N ALA A 70 12.77 7.29 9.53
CA ALA A 70 14.13 6.83 9.23
C ALA A 70 14.11 5.64 8.25
N ARG A 71 15.16 5.54 7.43
CA ARG A 71 15.38 4.39 6.54
C ARG A 71 15.41 3.11 7.38
N THR A 72 14.41 2.26 7.20
CA THR A 72 14.28 1.02 7.94
C THR A 72 14.70 -0.17 7.08
N PRO A 73 15.43 -1.14 7.64
CA PRO A 73 15.81 -2.35 6.90
C PRO A 73 14.61 -3.22 6.48
N GLY A 74 13.40 -2.92 6.97
CA GLY A 74 12.17 -3.65 6.66
C GLY A 74 11.45 -3.18 5.39
N LEU A 75 11.99 -2.21 4.63
CA LEU A 75 11.38 -1.76 3.38
C LEU A 75 12.00 -2.49 2.17
N HIS A 76 11.15 -3.17 1.40
CA HIS A 76 11.48 -3.78 0.11
C HIS A 76 10.76 -3.03 -1.00
N PHE A 77 11.51 -2.22 -1.75
CA PHE A 77 10.97 -1.47 -2.88
C PHE A 77 11.09 -2.27 -4.18
N ILE A 78 9.98 -2.38 -4.92
CA ILE A 78 9.92 -3.05 -6.21
C ILE A 78 9.36 -2.09 -7.24
N ASN A 79 10.18 -1.71 -8.24
CA ASN A 79 9.71 -1.00 -9.43
C ASN A 79 9.76 -1.93 -10.65
N PRO A 80 8.63 -2.49 -11.08
CA PRO A 80 8.60 -3.40 -12.23
C PRO A 80 9.00 -2.74 -13.55
N TYR A 81 8.83 -1.41 -13.67
CA TYR A 81 9.17 -0.66 -14.88
C TYR A 81 10.66 -0.49 -15.08
N MET A 82 11.38 -0.13 -14.02
CA MET A 82 12.83 0.09 -14.07
C MET A 82 13.59 -1.20 -14.38
N ARG A 83 13.11 -2.33 -13.88
CA ARG A 83 13.70 -3.64 -14.16
C ARG A 83 13.55 -4.07 -15.62
N LYS A 84 12.47 -3.65 -16.30
CA LYS A 84 12.27 -3.92 -17.72
C LYS A 84 13.26 -3.17 -18.61
N GLN A 85 13.75 -2.01 -18.18
CA GLN A 85 14.69 -1.17 -18.94
C GLN A 85 16.16 -1.55 -18.72
N SER A 86 16.54 -2.04 -17.55
CA SER A 86 17.93 -2.36 -17.21
C SER A 86 18.42 -3.72 -17.73
N GLY A 87 17.53 -4.57 -18.22
CA GLY A 87 17.87 -5.84 -18.84
C GLY A 87 18.09 -5.70 -20.35
N GLY A 88 19.31 -5.47 -20.79
CA GLY A 88 19.71 -5.46 -22.21
C GLY A 88 19.58 -6.83 -22.91
N GLY A 89 18.46 -7.46 -22.85
CA GLY A 89 18.10 -8.74 -23.47
C GLY A 89 16.82 -9.23 -22.85
N ASP A 90 15.99 -9.90 -23.60
CA ASP A 90 14.64 -10.45 -23.40
C ASP A 90 14.20 -10.89 -21.97
N SER A 91 14.74 -10.27 -20.92
CA SER A 91 14.39 -10.43 -19.51
C SER A 91 13.11 -9.65 -19.21
N SER A 92 12.01 -10.05 -19.82
CA SER A 92 10.69 -9.56 -19.40
C SER A 92 10.55 -9.83 -17.89
N VAL A 93 10.47 -8.77 -17.08
CA VAL A 93 10.09 -8.91 -15.67
C VAL A 93 8.72 -9.56 -15.66
N LYS A 94 8.67 -10.83 -15.31
CA LYS A 94 7.41 -11.56 -15.18
C LYS A 94 6.81 -11.21 -13.83
N LEU A 95 5.51 -11.04 -13.78
CA LEU A 95 4.78 -10.83 -12.52
C LEU A 95 5.02 -11.99 -11.53
N SER A 96 5.32 -13.21 -12.04
CA SER A 96 5.78 -14.34 -11.24
C SER A 96 7.06 -14.06 -10.44
N ASN A 97 7.97 -13.21 -10.93
CA ASN A 97 9.18 -12.83 -10.21
C ASN A 97 8.84 -11.90 -9.03
N VAL A 98 7.91 -10.98 -9.23
CA VAL A 98 7.38 -10.12 -8.16
C VAL A 98 6.72 -10.97 -7.08
N LEU A 99 5.88 -11.95 -7.45
CA LEU A 99 5.31 -12.92 -6.50
C LEU A 99 6.38 -13.72 -5.76
N THR A 100 7.42 -14.14 -6.46
CA THR A 100 8.54 -14.86 -5.84
C THR A 100 9.28 -14.00 -4.82
N GLU A 101 9.50 -12.72 -5.12
CA GLU A 101 10.12 -11.77 -4.18
C GLU A 101 9.25 -11.56 -2.95
N ILE A 102 7.93 -11.38 -3.13
CA ILE A 102 6.98 -11.30 -2.02
C ILE A 102 7.04 -12.57 -1.17
N LYS A 103 6.99 -13.74 -1.80
CA LYS A 103 7.09 -15.04 -1.08
C LYS A 103 8.43 -15.19 -0.35
N ASN A 104 9.53 -14.71 -0.94
CA ASN A 104 10.85 -14.71 -0.31
C ASN A 104 10.92 -13.75 0.89
N ALA A 105 10.36 -12.54 0.77
CA ALA A 105 10.26 -11.59 1.88
C ALA A 105 9.44 -12.17 3.05
N ILE A 106 8.34 -12.87 2.74
CA ILE A 106 7.51 -13.57 3.72
C ILE A 106 8.27 -14.71 4.42
N SER A 107 9.07 -15.47 3.66
CA SER A 107 9.75 -16.68 4.18
C SER A 107 11.06 -16.38 4.89
N ASN A 108 11.75 -15.29 4.54
CA ASN A 108 13.07 -14.93 5.04
C ASN A 108 13.22 -13.43 5.28
N PRO A 109 12.53 -12.88 6.26
CA PRO A 109 12.47 -11.44 6.50
C PRO A 109 13.83 -10.75 6.69
N ARG A 110 14.86 -11.44 7.17
CA ARG A 110 16.19 -10.86 7.43
C ARG A 110 17.21 -10.99 6.30
N LYS A 111 16.96 -11.77 5.25
CA LYS A 111 17.94 -12.02 4.18
C LYS A 111 17.81 -11.08 2.98
N SER A 112 16.68 -10.43 2.80
CA SER A 112 16.44 -9.57 1.64
C SER A 112 16.94 -8.13 1.82
N ALA A 113 17.24 -7.70 3.04
CA ALA A 113 17.73 -6.35 3.35
C ALA A 113 19.24 -6.13 3.08
N ILE A 114 19.99 -7.15 2.66
CA ILE A 114 21.42 -7.03 2.34
C ILE A 114 21.61 -7.17 0.83
N GLY A 115 21.36 -6.07 0.12
CA GLY A 115 21.93 -5.86 -1.20
C GLY A 115 23.47 -5.80 -1.08
N ASN A 116 24.17 -6.67 -1.77
CA ASN A 116 25.57 -6.69 -2.14
C ASN A 116 26.49 -5.63 -1.48
N GLU A 117 26.91 -5.84 -0.25
CA GLU A 117 28.19 -5.36 0.24
C GLU A 117 28.80 -6.47 1.11
N GLY A 118 29.96 -6.93 0.64
CA GLY A 118 30.71 -8.00 1.28
C GLY A 118 31.13 -7.65 2.69
N LEU A 119 30.67 -8.41 3.67
CA LEU A 119 31.23 -8.42 5.01
C LEU A 119 31.52 -9.85 5.46
N GLN A 120 32.77 -10.00 5.78
CA GLN A 120 33.44 -11.24 6.21
C GLN A 120 32.75 -11.88 7.41
N LYS A 121 32.59 -13.21 7.33
CA LYS A 121 32.21 -14.10 8.44
C LYS A 121 33.10 -13.83 9.66
N LYS A 122 32.51 -13.41 10.77
CA LYS A 122 32.99 -13.78 12.09
C LYS A 122 32.12 -14.90 12.63
N ARG A 123 32.74 -16.09 12.76
CA ARG A 123 32.20 -17.21 13.54
C ARG A 123 32.19 -16.80 15.00
N GLY A 124 31.04 -16.88 15.63
CA GLY A 124 30.84 -16.84 17.07
C GLY A 124 29.64 -17.70 17.38
N ASP A 125 29.89 -18.82 18.06
CA ASP A 125 28.88 -19.72 18.60
C ASP A 125 28.04 -18.96 19.62
N ASP A 126 26.73 -18.93 19.40
CA ASP A 126 25.80 -18.67 20.51
C ASP A 126 24.50 -19.45 20.27
N HIS A 127 24.33 -20.51 21.04
CA HIS A 127 23.10 -21.30 21.13
C HIS A 127 22.08 -20.55 22.00
N GLY A 128 21.45 -19.53 21.41
CA GLY A 128 20.27 -18.88 21.95
C GLY A 128 19.10 -19.17 21.03
N LEU A 129 18.17 -20.04 21.43
CA LEU A 129 16.84 -20.15 20.83
C LEU A 129 16.12 -18.80 21.00
N GLN A 130 16.44 -17.84 20.14
CA GLN A 130 15.64 -16.63 20.03
C GLN A 130 14.32 -17.03 19.36
N ASN A 131 13.27 -17.00 20.15
CA ASN A 131 11.89 -17.05 19.72
C ASN A 131 11.66 -15.81 18.83
N THR A 132 12.00 -15.90 17.53
CA THR A 132 11.80 -14.80 16.58
C THR A 132 10.31 -14.71 16.33
N GLU A 133 9.63 -13.85 17.08
CA GLU A 133 8.25 -13.48 16.74
C GLU A 133 8.21 -13.11 15.24
N LYS A 134 7.38 -13.82 14.50
CA LYS A 134 7.25 -13.63 13.06
C LYS A 134 6.64 -12.26 12.81
N LYS A 135 7.42 -11.32 12.29
CA LYS A 135 6.96 -9.95 12.00
C LYS A 135 5.77 -9.99 11.03
N ASP A 136 4.88 -9.03 11.19
CA ASP A 136 3.77 -8.84 10.25
C ASP A 136 4.33 -8.29 8.94
N LEU A 137 3.89 -8.85 7.82
CA LEU A 137 4.24 -8.37 6.49
C LEU A 137 3.13 -7.49 5.94
N THR A 138 3.51 -6.36 5.38
CA THR A 138 2.60 -5.43 4.72
C THR A 138 2.95 -5.31 3.23
N LEU A 139 1.96 -5.56 2.37
CA LEU A 139 2.08 -5.38 0.93
C LEU A 139 1.37 -4.09 0.50
N ILE A 140 2.05 -3.27 -0.29
CA ILE A 140 1.46 -2.06 -0.87
C ILE A 140 1.68 -2.09 -2.38
N VAL A 141 0.60 -1.94 -3.15
CA VAL A 141 0.63 -1.89 -4.63
C VAL A 141 0.09 -0.55 -5.11
N ASP A 142 0.98 0.29 -5.64
CA ASP A 142 0.65 1.62 -6.15
C ASP A 142 1.12 1.77 -7.61
N SER A 143 0.29 1.46 -8.61
CA SER A 143 -1.10 1.00 -8.57
C SER A 143 -1.32 -0.24 -9.45
N LEU A 144 -2.44 -0.92 -9.25
CA LEU A 144 -2.86 -2.04 -10.09
C LEU A 144 -3.01 -1.66 -11.57
N ASN A 145 -3.42 -0.43 -11.87
CA ASN A 145 -3.54 0.07 -13.26
C ASN A 145 -2.21 -0.03 -14.01
N HIS A 146 -1.09 0.30 -13.37
CA HIS A 146 0.23 0.19 -13.99
C HIS A 146 0.65 -1.26 -14.16
N LEU A 147 0.31 -2.14 -13.21
CA LEU A 147 0.56 -3.57 -13.37
C LEU A 147 -0.28 -4.16 -14.51
N ILE A 148 -1.55 -3.77 -14.64
CA ILE A 148 -2.42 -4.18 -15.75
C ILE A 148 -1.85 -3.71 -17.08
N ALA A 149 -1.36 -2.47 -17.17
CA ALA A 149 -0.74 -1.94 -18.38
C ALA A 149 0.56 -2.68 -18.77
N LEU A 150 1.34 -3.13 -17.77
CA LEU A 150 2.62 -3.82 -17.98
C LEU A 150 2.47 -5.30 -18.32
N PHE A 151 1.56 -5.99 -17.64
CA PHE A 151 1.49 -7.46 -17.62
C PHE A 151 0.18 -8.02 -18.20
N GLY A 152 -0.79 -7.15 -18.43
CA GLY A 152 -2.14 -7.53 -18.85
C GLY A 152 -3.04 -7.90 -17.67
N LYS A 153 -4.35 -7.77 -17.90
CA LYS A 153 -5.39 -7.93 -16.87
C LYS A 153 -5.39 -9.33 -16.26
N ALA A 154 -5.41 -10.38 -17.08
CA ALA A 154 -5.49 -11.76 -16.59
C ALA A 154 -4.31 -12.14 -15.66
N ALA A 155 -3.09 -11.64 -15.97
CA ALA A 155 -1.93 -11.88 -15.13
C ALA A 155 -2.05 -11.18 -13.77
N VAL A 156 -2.61 -9.97 -13.74
CA VAL A 156 -2.81 -9.20 -12.50
C VAL A 156 -3.94 -9.79 -11.66
N GLU A 157 -5.01 -10.29 -12.27
CA GLU A 157 -6.07 -11.01 -11.55
C GLU A 157 -5.55 -12.29 -10.88
N ALA A 158 -4.74 -13.07 -11.59
CA ALA A 158 -4.07 -14.24 -11.01
C ALA A 158 -3.12 -13.85 -9.86
N PHE A 159 -2.35 -12.78 -10.03
CA PHE A 159 -1.49 -12.22 -8.99
C PHE A 159 -2.26 -11.81 -7.73
N ILE A 160 -3.37 -11.10 -7.88
CA ILE A 160 -4.22 -10.69 -6.75
C ILE A 160 -4.81 -11.92 -6.05
N THR A 161 -5.26 -12.91 -6.81
CA THR A 161 -5.78 -14.17 -6.27
C THR A 161 -4.73 -14.89 -5.44
N ASP A 162 -3.50 -15.01 -5.93
CA ASP A 162 -2.37 -15.61 -5.22
C ASP A 162 -2.03 -14.84 -3.93
N ILE A 163 -2.03 -13.49 -3.98
CA ILE A 163 -1.82 -12.66 -2.79
C ILE A 163 -2.94 -12.84 -1.78
N TYR A 164 -4.19 -12.89 -2.23
CA TYR A 164 -5.34 -13.11 -1.36
C TYR A 164 -5.21 -14.43 -0.61
N PHE A 165 -4.92 -15.54 -1.29
CA PHE A 165 -4.69 -16.82 -0.63
C PHE A 165 -3.46 -16.78 0.29
N THR A 166 -2.38 -16.14 -0.12
CA THR A 166 -1.19 -15.96 0.72
C THR A 166 -1.52 -15.19 2.00
N SER A 167 -2.36 -14.14 1.92
CA SER A 167 -2.79 -13.36 3.09
C SER A 167 -3.59 -14.18 4.09
N LYS A 168 -4.35 -15.17 3.63
CA LYS A 168 -5.12 -16.08 4.50
C LYS A 168 -4.24 -17.12 5.18
N MET A 169 -3.20 -17.57 4.50
CA MET A 169 -2.27 -18.60 5.01
C MET A 169 -1.14 -18.02 5.87
N GLN A 170 -0.84 -16.74 5.71
CA GLN A 170 0.29 -16.06 6.36
C GLN A 170 -0.16 -14.75 6.99
N ARG A 171 0.74 -14.16 7.82
CA ARG A 171 0.46 -12.88 8.49
C ARG A 171 0.67 -11.69 7.53
N LEU A 172 0.04 -11.74 6.36
CA LEU A 172 0.10 -10.68 5.35
C LEU A 172 -1.15 -9.79 5.46
N SER A 173 -0.93 -8.49 5.47
CA SER A 173 -1.96 -7.46 5.25
C SER A 173 -1.49 -6.54 4.13
N GLY A 174 -2.38 -5.71 3.58
CA GLY A 174 -1.93 -4.78 2.55
C GLY A 174 -3.00 -3.90 1.96
N ILE A 175 -2.55 -3.05 1.03
CA ILE A 175 -3.39 -2.14 0.28
C ILE A 175 -2.99 -2.13 -1.19
N CYS A 176 -3.98 -2.19 -2.07
CA CYS A 176 -3.79 -2.11 -3.51
C CYS A 176 -4.60 -0.93 -4.06
N ALA A 177 -3.92 0.05 -4.65
CA ALA A 177 -4.58 1.21 -5.25
C ALA A 177 -5.06 0.91 -6.67
N LEU A 178 -6.28 1.35 -7.00
CA LEU A 178 -6.92 1.20 -8.30
C LEU A 178 -7.64 2.48 -8.70
N THR A 179 -7.46 2.93 -9.94
CA THR A 179 -8.23 4.03 -10.53
C THR A 179 -9.47 3.48 -11.20
N THR A 180 -10.65 3.78 -10.64
CA THR A 180 -11.94 3.17 -11.03
C THR A 180 -12.40 3.44 -12.45
N PRO A 181 -12.19 4.62 -13.06
CA PRO A 181 -12.64 4.86 -14.44
C PRO A 181 -12.01 3.94 -15.51
N SER A 182 -10.98 3.17 -15.13
CA SER A 182 -10.28 2.25 -16.05
C SER A 182 -10.90 0.85 -16.13
N LEU A 183 -11.88 0.53 -15.29
CA LEU A 183 -12.57 -0.75 -15.25
C LEU A 183 -14.08 -0.55 -15.36
N SER A 184 -14.75 -1.50 -16.02
CA SER A 184 -16.21 -1.59 -15.97
C SER A 184 -16.70 -2.00 -14.57
N LYS A 185 -17.98 -1.79 -14.30
CA LYS A 185 -18.57 -2.16 -13.01
C LYS A 185 -18.43 -3.66 -12.74
N ASP A 186 -18.71 -4.50 -13.74
CA ASP A 186 -18.63 -5.96 -13.59
C ASP A 186 -17.19 -6.42 -13.28
N GLU A 187 -16.21 -5.80 -13.91
CA GLU A 187 -14.79 -6.07 -13.68
C GLU A 187 -14.38 -5.68 -12.25
N LEU A 188 -14.88 -4.54 -11.78
CA LEU A 188 -14.64 -4.09 -10.41
C LEU A 188 -15.30 -5.02 -9.39
N ASP A 189 -16.50 -5.50 -9.67
CA ASP A 189 -17.22 -6.42 -8.79
C ASP A 189 -16.52 -7.78 -8.68
N VAL A 190 -15.94 -8.28 -9.78
CA VAL A 190 -15.10 -9.49 -9.75
C VAL A 190 -13.84 -9.26 -8.93
N LEU A 191 -13.16 -8.14 -9.14
CA LEU A 191 -11.93 -7.80 -8.42
C LEU A 191 -12.18 -7.65 -6.91
N ASN A 192 -13.29 -7.01 -6.52
CA ASN A 192 -13.68 -6.80 -5.13
C ASN A 192 -13.80 -8.11 -4.32
N GLN A 193 -14.11 -9.23 -4.98
CA GLN A 193 -14.21 -10.53 -4.31
C GLN A 193 -12.88 -11.02 -3.74
N SER A 194 -11.76 -10.56 -4.28
CA SER A 194 -10.40 -10.89 -3.85
C SER A 194 -9.85 -9.95 -2.77
N PHE A 195 -10.69 -9.11 -2.16
CA PHE A 195 -10.30 -8.19 -1.10
C PHE A 195 -11.16 -8.35 0.14
N ASP A 196 -10.58 -8.06 1.30
CA ASP A 196 -11.28 -8.11 2.59
C ASP A 196 -11.97 -6.80 2.92
N ALA A 197 -11.47 -5.70 2.40
CA ALA A 197 -12.03 -4.37 2.62
C ALA A 197 -11.96 -3.53 1.36
N LEU A 198 -12.92 -2.62 1.22
CA LEU A 198 -12.99 -1.65 0.15
C LEU A 198 -13.00 -0.24 0.74
N LEU A 199 -11.98 0.55 0.38
CA LEU A 199 -11.85 1.96 0.71
C LEU A 199 -11.99 2.77 -0.58
N GLU A 200 -12.93 3.70 -0.60
CA GLU A 200 -13.19 4.57 -1.75
C GLU A 200 -12.77 6.00 -1.45
N MET A 201 -12.10 6.65 -2.39
CA MET A 201 -11.74 8.07 -2.35
C MET A 201 -12.39 8.79 -3.53
N ALA A 202 -12.94 9.98 -3.28
CA ALA A 202 -13.60 10.79 -4.29
C ALA A 202 -13.30 12.28 -4.09
N TYR A 203 -13.50 13.06 -5.16
CA TYR A 203 -13.66 14.49 -5.01
C TYR A 203 -15.08 14.77 -4.53
N LYS A 204 -15.24 15.76 -3.66
CA LYS A 204 -16.54 16.27 -3.29
C LYS A 204 -17.04 17.12 -4.47
N ASP A 205 -18.28 16.89 -4.91
CA ASP A 205 -18.90 17.49 -6.12
C ASP A 205 -19.12 19.02 -6.04
N ASP A 206 -18.43 19.71 -5.20
CA ASP A 206 -18.51 21.16 -5.10
C ASP A 206 -17.47 21.85 -5.99
N ILE A 207 -17.80 23.05 -6.44
CA ILE A 207 -17.05 23.90 -7.37
C ILE A 207 -15.56 24.10 -6.98
N ASP A 208 -15.20 23.76 -5.73
CA ASP A 208 -13.84 23.71 -5.23
C ASP A 208 -13.26 22.28 -5.35
N LEU A 209 -12.57 22.04 -6.45
CA LEU A 209 -11.87 20.78 -6.78
C LEU A 209 -10.79 20.34 -5.76
N GLN A 210 -10.67 21.01 -4.62
CA GLN A 210 -9.68 20.70 -3.59
C GLN A 210 -10.24 19.81 -2.48
N LEU A 211 -11.57 19.81 -2.29
CA LEU A 211 -12.19 19.00 -1.25
C LEU A 211 -12.27 17.53 -1.67
N ARG A 212 -11.67 16.70 -0.86
CA ARG A 212 -11.64 15.26 -1.05
C ARG A 212 -12.32 14.57 0.11
N ASN A 213 -12.89 13.43 -0.17
CA ASN A 213 -13.45 12.57 0.86
C ASN A 213 -13.08 11.11 0.64
N MET A 214 -13.17 10.34 1.70
CA MET A 214 -12.94 8.90 1.67
C MET A 214 -14.01 8.18 2.47
N LYS A 215 -14.26 6.92 2.13
CA LYS A 215 -15.29 6.10 2.75
C LYS A 215 -14.84 4.66 2.82
N MET A 216 -14.91 4.04 3.98
CA MET A 216 -14.83 2.60 4.09
C MET A 216 -16.19 2.01 3.67
N VAL A 217 -16.20 1.34 2.52
CA VAL A 217 -17.44 0.81 1.92
C VAL A 217 -17.83 -0.51 2.58
N MET A 218 -16.84 -1.37 2.80
CA MET A 218 -17.03 -2.66 3.44
C MET A 218 -15.77 -3.16 4.14
N ILE A 219 -15.95 -4.00 5.15
CA ILE A 219 -14.93 -4.86 5.73
C ILE A 219 -15.56 -6.24 5.90
N ARG A 220 -14.96 -7.26 5.30
CA ARG A 220 -15.47 -8.62 5.34
C ARG A 220 -15.54 -9.13 6.78
N GLY A 221 -16.70 -9.65 7.16
CA GLY A 221 -16.94 -10.17 8.52
C GLY A 221 -17.16 -9.10 9.60
N MET A 222 -17.31 -7.82 9.21
CA MET A 222 -17.61 -6.73 10.14
C MET A 222 -18.81 -5.91 9.67
N ALA A 223 -19.71 -5.62 10.60
CA ALA A 223 -20.74 -4.62 10.36
C ALA A 223 -20.13 -3.22 10.56
N ILE A 224 -20.19 -2.40 9.52
CA ILE A 224 -19.80 -0.99 9.54
C ILE A 224 -20.91 -0.15 8.90
N THR A 225 -21.00 1.11 9.29
CA THR A 225 -21.87 2.08 8.61
C THR A 225 -20.99 2.95 7.69
N PRO A 226 -21.04 2.76 6.35
CA PRO A 226 -20.24 3.55 5.44
C PRO A 226 -20.58 5.03 5.56
N ARG A 227 -19.57 5.87 5.77
CA ARG A 227 -19.72 7.32 5.83
C ARG A 227 -18.56 8.00 5.12
N TRP A 228 -18.82 9.10 4.48
CA TRP A 228 -17.82 9.96 3.89
C TRP A 228 -17.12 10.78 4.98
N VAL A 229 -15.80 10.78 4.93
CA VAL A 229 -14.91 11.54 5.80
C VAL A 229 -14.10 12.47 4.93
N ASP A 230 -14.21 13.78 5.18
CA ASP A 230 -13.49 14.79 4.43
C ASP A 230 -12.01 14.81 4.85
N PHE A 231 -11.12 15.03 3.88
CA PHE A 231 -9.68 15.13 4.13
C PHE A 231 -9.01 16.15 3.20
N GLU A 232 -7.89 16.66 3.64
CA GLU A 232 -6.98 17.51 2.90
C GLU A 232 -5.63 16.84 2.69
N LEU A 233 -4.90 17.30 1.68
CA LEU A 233 -3.49 16.93 1.47
C LEU A 233 -2.65 18.09 1.99
N GLU A 234 -1.79 17.81 2.96
CA GLU A 234 -0.85 18.78 3.50
C GLU A 234 0.33 19.00 2.53
N GLU A 235 1.09 20.07 2.72
CA GLU A 235 2.23 20.41 1.86
C GLU A 235 3.34 19.33 1.87
N ASP A 236 3.49 18.62 2.97
CA ASP A 236 4.44 17.49 3.11
C ASP A 236 3.94 16.20 2.43
N GLY A 237 2.74 16.24 1.83
CA GLY A 237 2.10 15.10 1.19
C GLY A 237 1.43 14.12 2.16
N THR A 238 1.21 14.51 3.41
CA THR A 238 0.41 13.71 4.34
C THR A 238 -1.08 13.98 4.18
N ILE A 239 -1.91 13.05 4.63
CA ILE A 239 -3.37 13.16 4.62
C ILE A 239 -3.85 13.59 6.01
N LYS A 240 -4.56 14.69 6.06
CA LYS A 240 -5.19 15.20 7.26
C LYS A 240 -6.72 15.08 7.17
N VAL A 241 -7.28 14.34 8.12
CA VAL A 241 -8.73 14.20 8.24
C VAL A 241 -9.32 15.46 8.83
N LEU A 242 -10.39 15.94 8.20
CA LEU A 242 -11.14 17.09 8.70
C LEU A 242 -12.23 16.61 9.68
N LYS A 243 -12.17 17.10 10.91
CA LYS A 243 -13.21 16.81 11.90
C LYS A 243 -14.52 17.51 11.52
N LYS A 244 -15.67 16.83 11.67
CA LYS A 244 -16.99 17.43 11.51
C LYS A 244 -17.08 18.70 12.38
N GLY A 245 -17.26 19.88 11.74
CA GLY A 245 -17.37 21.16 12.45
C GLY A 245 -16.13 22.03 12.43
N SER A 246 -15.02 21.63 11.80
CA SER A 246 -13.95 22.56 11.47
C SER A 246 -14.46 23.52 10.39
N GLU A 247 -14.63 24.79 10.72
CA GLU A 247 -14.96 25.84 9.76
C GLU A 247 -13.88 25.89 8.68
N PHE A 248 -14.29 25.76 7.42
CA PHE A 248 -13.39 25.96 6.30
C PHE A 248 -12.91 27.40 6.30
N THR A 249 -11.65 27.63 6.55
CA THR A 249 -11.03 28.92 6.28
C THR A 249 -10.82 28.99 4.76
N CYS A 250 -11.79 29.60 4.06
CA CYS A 250 -11.65 29.88 2.64
C CYS A 250 -10.49 30.88 2.44
N TYR A 251 -9.35 30.38 1.96
CA TYR A 251 -8.20 31.24 1.63
C TYR A 251 -8.35 32.03 0.33
N VAL A 252 -9.49 31.93 -0.35
CA VAL A 252 -9.73 32.57 -1.66
C VAL A 252 -10.45 33.94 -1.54
N CYS A 253 -10.89 34.32 -0.34
CA CYS A 253 -11.58 35.57 -0.12
C CYS A 253 -10.71 36.63 0.61
N LYS A 254 -9.51 36.92 0.06
CA LYS A 254 -8.77 38.14 0.42
C LYS A 254 -8.21 38.78 -0.82
#